data_7535417805be26c7eb8d8d8cb756d52e
#
_entry.id   7535417805be26c7eb8d8d8cb756d52e
#
_cell.length_a   1.000
_cell.length_b   1.000
_cell.length_c   1.000
_cell.angle_alpha   90.00
_cell.angle_beta   90.00
_cell.angle_gamma   90.00
#
_symmetry.space_group_name_H-M   'P 1'
#
loop_
_entity.id
_entity.type
_entity.pdbx_description
1 polymer ?
#
loop_
_entity_poly.entity_id
_entity_poly.type
_entity_poly.pdbx_seq_one_letter_code
_entity_poly.pdbx_strand_id
1 'polypeptide(L)'
;MKMNKNLYQPENGEIVEIIDESPTIKSFVVVPEEEFRFATGQFVELTLPGEGEAPFTPSSSPAVTDKMEISIMKAGRITAMLHECKEGQKVGIRGPYGNGYPVDEFAGKDVYIIGGGVGLAPIRSLFLTLIDRIRDFKSVVCRYGAKTPEDFIYKKSLFGLWREIDGVDIKLTVDKANGQWDGKVGVVTDICAKNDVDVKNALAVICGPPIMMKFATMKMLEFGFKDSQIYLSMEKNMSCGVGKCGHCMLGKYYVCKDGPVFTYDQIKQYPNIWD
;
A
#
# COMPACT_ATOMS: atom_id res chain seq x y z
N MET A 1 2.44 -16.42 31.29
CA MET A 1 3.76 -16.05 30.80
C MET A 1 3.67 -16.09 29.27
N LYS A 2 3.54 -14.93 28.57
CA LYS A 2 3.55 -14.94 27.10
C LYS A 2 4.94 -15.39 26.68
N MET A 3 5.04 -16.55 26.04
CA MET A 3 6.30 -16.95 25.39
C MET A 3 6.71 -15.83 24.45
N ASN A 4 7.99 -15.42 24.49
CA ASN A 4 8.52 -14.48 23.51
C ASN A 4 8.33 -15.08 22.12
N LYS A 5 7.44 -14.46 21.31
CA LYS A 5 7.18 -14.88 19.94
C LYS A 5 8.51 -14.87 19.18
N ASN A 6 8.88 -16.00 18.60
CA ASN A 6 10.07 -16.06 17.75
C ASN A 6 9.80 -15.30 16.44
N LEU A 7 10.44 -14.16 16.28
CA LEU A 7 10.24 -13.30 15.11
C LEU A 7 10.65 -13.95 13.76
N TYR A 8 11.36 -15.07 13.82
CA TYR A 8 11.81 -15.78 12.61
C TYR A 8 10.98 -17.02 12.31
N GLN A 9 10.06 -17.40 13.18
CA GLN A 9 9.21 -18.55 12.96
C GLN A 9 7.90 -18.09 12.31
N PRO A 10 7.59 -18.55 11.09
CA PRO A 10 6.31 -18.28 10.46
C PRO A 10 5.16 -18.93 11.25
N GLU A 11 4.05 -18.25 11.34
CA GLU A 11 2.75 -18.83 11.67
C GLU A 11 2.16 -19.44 10.39
N ASN A 12 1.44 -20.55 10.53
CA ASN A 12 0.82 -21.17 9.37
C ASN A 12 -0.41 -20.38 8.92
N GLY A 13 -0.69 -20.46 7.64
CA GLY A 13 -1.89 -19.94 7.02
C GLY A 13 -2.24 -20.74 5.77
N GLU A 14 -3.39 -20.43 5.20
CA GLU A 14 -3.88 -21.06 3.98
C GLU A 14 -4.43 -20.01 3.02
N ILE A 15 -4.09 -20.11 1.75
CA ILE A 15 -4.72 -19.31 0.68
C ILE A 15 -6.10 -19.93 0.42
N VAL A 16 -7.15 -19.20 0.73
CA VAL A 16 -8.54 -19.67 0.60
C VAL A 16 -9.26 -19.11 -0.62
N GLU A 17 -8.76 -18.01 -1.20
CA GLU A 17 -9.32 -17.37 -2.39
C GLU A 17 -8.23 -16.67 -3.17
N ILE A 18 -8.31 -16.72 -4.50
CA ILE A 18 -7.38 -16.04 -5.41
C ILE A 18 -8.21 -15.22 -6.40
N ILE A 19 -7.96 -13.92 -6.45
CA ILE A 19 -8.69 -12.96 -7.28
C ILE A 19 -7.72 -12.41 -8.34
N ASP A 20 -8.05 -12.58 -9.62
CA ASP A 20 -7.30 -11.93 -10.71
C ASP A 20 -7.69 -10.45 -10.80
N GLU A 21 -6.81 -9.57 -10.34
CA GLU A 21 -7.03 -8.12 -10.35
C GLU A 21 -6.71 -7.50 -11.70
N SER A 22 -5.57 -7.92 -12.28
CA SER A 22 -5.08 -7.46 -13.57
C SER A 22 -4.24 -8.56 -14.23
N PRO A 23 -3.76 -8.39 -15.47
CA PRO A 23 -2.92 -9.40 -16.13
C PRO A 23 -1.65 -9.78 -15.35
N THR A 24 -1.18 -8.91 -14.45
CA THR A 24 0.07 -9.09 -13.69
C THR A 24 -0.11 -9.08 -12.18
N ILE A 25 -1.33 -8.83 -11.66
CA ILE A 25 -1.59 -8.70 -10.23
C ILE A 25 -2.71 -9.62 -9.82
N LYS A 26 -2.48 -10.39 -8.75
CA LYS A 26 -3.48 -11.21 -8.07
C LYS A 26 -3.62 -10.78 -6.61
N SER A 27 -4.83 -10.84 -6.09
CA SER A 27 -5.10 -10.75 -4.66
C SER A 27 -5.30 -12.14 -4.08
N PHE A 28 -4.62 -12.41 -2.98
CA PHE A 28 -4.67 -13.67 -2.25
C PHE A 28 -5.35 -13.43 -0.90
N VAL A 29 -6.44 -14.11 -0.63
CA VAL A 29 -7.06 -14.13 0.69
C VAL A 29 -6.43 -15.25 1.49
N VAL A 30 -5.74 -14.88 2.57
CA VAL A 30 -5.02 -15.79 3.44
C VAL A 30 -5.71 -15.85 4.79
N VAL A 31 -6.02 -17.05 5.26
CA VAL A 31 -6.55 -17.32 6.60
C VAL A 31 -5.40 -17.85 7.47
N PRO A 32 -4.95 -17.08 8.48
CA PRO A 32 -3.97 -17.55 9.45
C PRO A 32 -4.60 -18.58 10.41
N GLU A 33 -3.79 -19.42 11.07
CA GLU A 33 -4.28 -20.38 12.08
C GLU A 33 -4.84 -19.67 13.34
N GLU A 34 -4.29 -18.50 13.67
CA GLU A 34 -4.75 -17.66 14.78
C GLU A 34 -5.12 -16.26 14.26
N GLU A 35 -5.91 -15.51 15.05
CA GLU A 35 -6.21 -14.12 14.70
C GLU A 35 -4.93 -13.32 14.44
N PHE A 36 -4.87 -12.66 13.29
CA PHE A 36 -3.74 -11.83 12.89
C PHE A 36 -4.12 -10.35 12.89
N ARG A 37 -3.42 -9.57 13.70
CA ARG A 37 -3.67 -8.13 13.85
C ARG A 37 -2.51 -7.32 13.30
N PHE A 38 -2.80 -6.33 12.48
CA PHE A 38 -1.81 -5.41 11.92
C PHE A 38 -2.37 -3.97 11.91
N ALA A 39 -1.48 -2.98 11.83
CA ALA A 39 -1.85 -1.60 11.59
C ALA A 39 -1.68 -1.26 10.09
N THR A 40 -2.46 -0.29 9.61
CA THR A 40 -2.37 0.20 8.22
C THR A 40 -0.94 0.59 7.87
N GLY A 41 -0.41 0.07 6.76
CA GLY A 41 0.95 0.34 6.30
C GLY A 41 2.02 -0.62 6.84
N GLN A 42 1.73 -1.44 7.87
CA GLN A 42 2.63 -2.53 8.26
C GLN A 42 2.66 -3.62 7.17
N PHE A 43 3.71 -4.43 7.17
CA PHE A 43 3.87 -5.53 6.22
C PHE A 43 4.06 -6.88 6.93
N VAL A 44 3.91 -7.94 6.16
CA VAL A 44 4.20 -9.32 6.56
C VAL A 44 5.22 -9.92 5.60
N GLU A 45 6.05 -10.84 6.07
CA GLU A 45 6.78 -11.76 5.20
C GLU A 45 5.87 -12.96 4.93
N LEU A 46 5.47 -13.14 3.68
CA LEU A 46 4.71 -14.29 3.25
C LEU A 46 5.68 -15.37 2.74
N THR A 47 5.68 -16.51 3.41
CA THR A 47 6.57 -17.64 3.12
C THR A 47 5.84 -18.68 2.27
N LEU A 48 6.42 -19.05 1.13
CA LEU A 48 6.03 -20.24 0.40
C LEU A 48 6.98 -21.39 0.80
N PRO A 49 6.48 -22.45 1.51
CA PRO A 49 7.34 -23.49 2.06
C PRO A 49 8.23 -24.15 1.02
N GLY A 50 9.53 -24.22 1.32
CA GLY A 50 10.55 -24.80 0.42
C GLY A 50 11.09 -23.84 -0.65
N GLU A 51 10.43 -22.68 -0.87
CA GLU A 51 10.75 -21.76 -1.97
C GLU A 51 11.35 -20.44 -1.51
N GLY A 52 10.88 -19.91 -0.37
CA GLY A 52 11.34 -18.64 0.20
C GLY A 52 10.21 -17.76 0.66
N GLU A 53 10.53 -16.50 0.94
CA GLU A 53 9.60 -15.50 1.44
C GLU A 53 9.81 -14.14 0.77
N ALA A 54 8.77 -13.30 0.83
CA ALA A 54 8.83 -11.92 0.38
C ALA A 54 7.90 -11.02 1.21
N PRO A 55 8.24 -9.73 1.35
CA PRO A 55 7.47 -8.77 2.11
C PRO A 55 6.26 -8.25 1.32
N PHE A 56 5.11 -8.21 1.97
CA PHE A 56 3.88 -7.63 1.41
C PHE A 56 3.09 -6.89 2.48
N THR A 57 2.53 -5.75 2.13
CA THR A 57 1.57 -5.05 2.99
C THR A 57 0.18 -5.63 2.78
N PRO A 58 -0.51 -6.08 3.84
CA PRO A 58 -1.91 -6.48 3.73
C PRO A 58 -2.77 -5.35 3.17
N SER A 59 -3.59 -5.66 2.18
CA SER A 59 -4.47 -4.72 1.49
C SER A 59 -5.90 -4.71 2.05
N SER A 60 -6.24 -5.66 2.93
CA SER A 60 -7.52 -5.71 3.64
C SER A 60 -7.63 -4.69 4.78
N SER A 61 -8.82 -4.49 5.30
CA SER A 61 -9.04 -3.68 6.50
C SER A 61 -8.42 -4.35 7.73
N PRO A 62 -7.68 -3.61 8.58
CA PRO A 62 -7.17 -4.12 9.86
C PRO A 62 -8.26 -4.51 10.86
N ALA A 63 -9.50 -4.09 10.65
CA ALA A 63 -10.64 -4.48 11.47
C ALA A 63 -11.02 -5.96 11.27
N VAL A 64 -10.61 -6.57 10.16
CA VAL A 64 -10.79 -8.00 9.87
C VAL A 64 -9.55 -8.74 10.37
N THR A 65 -9.70 -9.64 11.35
CA THR A 65 -8.59 -10.31 12.03
C THR A 65 -8.50 -11.81 11.77
N ASP A 66 -9.56 -12.41 11.21
CA ASP A 66 -9.64 -13.83 10.88
C ASP A 66 -9.06 -14.17 9.49
N LYS A 67 -8.84 -13.16 8.67
CA LYS A 67 -8.21 -13.28 7.34
C LYS A 67 -7.53 -11.98 6.91
N MET A 68 -6.61 -12.08 5.98
CA MET A 68 -6.01 -10.92 5.33
C MET A 68 -6.03 -11.09 3.82
N GLU A 69 -6.13 -9.98 3.10
CA GLU A 69 -5.95 -9.93 1.65
C GLU A 69 -4.59 -9.31 1.33
N ILE A 70 -3.86 -9.92 0.42
CA ILE A 70 -2.55 -9.45 -0.02
C ILE A 70 -2.54 -9.42 -1.55
N SER A 71 -2.31 -8.24 -2.14
CA SER A 71 -2.25 -8.10 -3.61
C SER A 71 -0.81 -8.08 -4.07
N ILE A 72 -0.48 -8.99 -4.97
CA ILE A 72 0.89 -9.32 -5.37
C ILE A 72 1.05 -9.16 -6.88
N MET A 73 2.00 -8.32 -7.28
CA MET A 73 2.43 -8.21 -8.67
C MET A 73 3.47 -9.29 -8.98
N LYS A 74 3.31 -9.95 -10.13
CA LYS A 74 4.29 -10.93 -10.65
C LYS A 74 5.53 -10.18 -11.14
N ALA A 75 6.55 -10.06 -10.27
CA ALA A 75 7.74 -9.24 -10.52
C ALA A 75 9.07 -9.98 -10.30
N GLY A 76 9.07 -11.15 -9.62
CA GLY A 76 10.27 -11.90 -9.29
C GLY A 76 9.96 -13.38 -9.04
N ARG A 77 10.98 -14.15 -8.61
CA ARG A 77 10.85 -15.61 -8.43
C ARG A 77 9.70 -15.97 -7.48
N ILE A 78 9.72 -15.45 -6.25
CA ILE A 78 8.71 -15.82 -5.24
C ILE A 78 7.31 -15.37 -5.68
N THR A 79 7.16 -14.17 -6.22
CA THR A 79 5.87 -13.68 -6.72
C THR A 79 5.36 -14.49 -7.91
N ALA A 80 6.26 -14.97 -8.80
CA ALA A 80 5.89 -15.85 -9.88
C ALA A 80 5.34 -17.19 -9.36
N MET A 81 5.98 -17.77 -8.33
CA MET A 81 5.54 -19.02 -7.72
C MET A 81 4.23 -18.85 -6.95
N LEU A 82 4.04 -17.72 -6.24
CA LEU A 82 2.76 -17.40 -5.62
C LEU A 82 1.63 -17.31 -6.65
N HIS A 83 1.90 -16.76 -7.83
CA HIS A 83 0.92 -16.71 -8.92
C HIS A 83 0.52 -18.07 -9.49
N GLU A 84 1.34 -19.12 -9.29
CA GLU A 84 1.03 -20.52 -9.67
C GLU A 84 0.31 -21.30 -8.54
N CYS A 85 0.20 -20.72 -7.33
CA CYS A 85 -0.52 -21.32 -6.21
C CYS A 85 -2.01 -21.48 -6.52
N LYS A 86 -2.62 -22.42 -5.82
CA LYS A 86 -4.06 -22.69 -5.85
C LYS A 86 -4.66 -22.45 -4.47
N GLU A 87 -5.96 -22.30 -4.41
CA GLU A 87 -6.72 -22.35 -3.16
C GLU A 87 -6.41 -23.67 -2.42
N GLY A 88 -6.29 -23.59 -1.09
CA GLY A 88 -5.82 -24.69 -0.24
C GLY A 88 -4.30 -24.71 -0.03
N GLN A 89 -3.52 -23.86 -0.73
CA GLN A 89 -2.06 -23.82 -0.56
C GLN A 89 -1.70 -23.31 0.83
N LYS A 90 -0.88 -24.09 1.54
CA LYS A 90 -0.32 -23.66 2.83
C LYS A 90 0.81 -22.67 2.64
N VAL A 91 0.81 -21.64 3.47
CA VAL A 91 1.80 -20.56 3.49
C VAL A 91 2.23 -20.28 4.92
N GLY A 92 3.38 -19.63 5.08
CA GLY A 92 3.82 -19.10 6.37
C GLY A 92 3.66 -17.59 6.42
N ILE A 93 3.34 -17.06 7.59
CA ILE A 93 3.16 -15.62 7.81
C ILE A 93 4.07 -15.19 8.95
N ARG A 94 4.96 -14.25 8.70
CA ARG A 94 5.77 -13.61 9.77
C ARG A 94 5.43 -12.13 9.84
N GLY A 95 5.29 -11.61 11.04
CA GLY A 95 4.95 -10.21 11.26
C GLY A 95 3.86 -10.03 12.33
N PRO A 96 3.13 -8.88 12.31
CA PRO A 96 3.37 -7.73 11.41
C PRO A 96 4.69 -7.03 11.74
N TYR A 97 5.30 -6.44 10.74
CA TYR A 97 6.58 -5.73 10.85
C TYR A 97 6.45 -4.27 10.39
N GLY A 98 7.45 -3.48 10.79
CA GLY A 98 7.50 -2.07 10.46
C GLY A 98 6.50 -1.23 11.25
N ASN A 99 6.50 0.07 10.95
CA ASN A 99 5.52 1.02 11.47
C ASN A 99 4.32 1.15 10.54
N GLY A 100 3.21 1.66 11.07
CA GLY A 100 2.01 1.97 10.30
C GLY A 100 1.80 3.47 10.16
N TYR A 101 0.72 3.84 9.48
CA TYR A 101 0.25 5.22 9.44
C TYR A 101 -0.33 5.63 10.79
N PRO A 102 -0.04 6.84 11.30
CA PRO A 102 -0.62 7.36 12.53
C PRO A 102 -2.04 7.90 12.27
N VAL A 103 -2.99 7.01 11.98
CA VAL A 103 -4.34 7.35 11.49
C VAL A 103 -5.08 8.32 12.42
N ASP A 104 -4.89 8.20 13.73
CA ASP A 104 -5.56 9.08 14.70
C ASP A 104 -5.05 10.53 14.61
N GLU A 105 -3.81 10.75 14.16
CA GLU A 105 -3.27 12.08 13.90
C GLU A 105 -3.84 12.74 12.64
N PHE A 106 -4.54 11.96 11.81
CA PHE A 106 -5.19 12.43 10.59
C PHE A 106 -6.58 13.02 10.86
N ALA A 107 -7.12 12.83 12.06
CA ALA A 107 -8.45 13.32 12.44
C ALA A 107 -8.61 14.82 12.17
N GLY A 108 -9.76 15.19 11.60
CA GLY A 108 -10.12 16.58 11.23
C GLY A 108 -9.39 17.14 10.01
N LYS A 109 -8.55 16.34 9.32
CA LYS A 109 -7.78 16.77 8.15
C LYS A 109 -8.34 16.21 6.85
N ASP A 110 -7.97 16.85 5.74
CA ASP A 110 -8.13 16.27 4.42
C ASP A 110 -7.01 15.23 4.20
N VAL A 111 -7.33 14.04 3.69
CA VAL A 111 -6.34 13.00 3.38
C VAL A 111 -6.26 12.80 1.87
N TYR A 112 -5.12 13.20 1.28
CA TYR A 112 -4.87 13.14 -0.16
C TYR A 112 -4.04 11.91 -0.51
N ILE A 113 -4.66 10.90 -1.08
CA ILE A 113 -4.03 9.64 -1.46
C ILE A 113 -3.65 9.66 -2.94
N ILE A 114 -2.40 9.33 -3.25
CA ILE A 114 -1.89 9.20 -4.61
C ILE A 114 -1.31 7.80 -4.80
N GLY A 115 -1.94 7.00 -5.64
CA GLY A 115 -1.54 5.64 -5.94
C GLY A 115 -1.14 5.43 -7.40
N GLY A 116 -0.22 4.49 -7.66
CA GLY A 116 0.14 4.08 -9.02
C GLY A 116 0.33 2.57 -9.15
N GLY A 117 -0.35 1.96 -10.12
CA GLY A 117 -0.27 0.52 -10.35
C GLY A 117 -0.55 -0.31 -9.10
N VAL A 118 0.30 -1.28 -8.77
CA VAL A 118 0.17 -2.09 -7.55
C VAL A 118 0.31 -1.28 -6.27
N GLY A 119 0.85 -0.04 -6.31
CA GLY A 119 0.99 0.81 -5.13
C GLY A 119 -0.33 1.23 -4.46
N LEU A 120 -1.48 1.01 -5.10
CA LEU A 120 -2.76 1.13 -4.41
C LEU A 120 -2.93 0.06 -3.32
N ALA A 121 -2.35 -1.13 -3.48
CA ALA A 121 -2.51 -2.23 -2.54
C ALA A 121 -1.95 -1.93 -1.13
N PRO A 122 -0.69 -1.43 -0.97
CA PRO A 122 -0.16 -1.05 0.34
C PRO A 122 -0.92 0.05 1.06
N ILE A 123 -1.60 0.94 0.33
CA ILE A 123 -2.38 2.03 0.92
C ILE A 123 -3.88 1.72 1.01
N ARG A 124 -4.34 0.59 0.45
CA ARG A 124 -5.76 0.21 0.52
C ARG A 124 -6.22 -0.05 1.96
N SER A 125 -5.40 -0.68 2.80
CA SER A 125 -5.74 -0.88 4.22
C SER A 125 -5.99 0.45 4.95
N LEU A 126 -5.17 1.47 4.65
CA LEU A 126 -5.40 2.84 5.12
C LEU A 126 -6.69 3.40 4.54
N PHE A 127 -6.89 3.34 3.23
CA PHE A 127 -8.09 3.85 2.56
C PHE A 127 -9.37 3.23 3.14
N LEU A 128 -9.39 1.91 3.35
CA LEU A 128 -10.52 1.22 3.97
C LEU A 128 -10.78 1.71 5.41
N THR A 129 -9.73 1.94 6.20
CA THR A 129 -9.85 2.49 7.54
C THR A 129 -10.39 3.93 7.53
N LEU A 130 -9.95 4.74 6.55
CA LEU A 130 -10.43 6.13 6.42
C LEU A 130 -11.91 6.18 6.03
N ILE A 131 -12.36 5.34 5.10
CA ILE A 131 -13.77 5.33 4.69
C ILE A 131 -14.69 4.74 5.78
N ASP A 132 -14.22 3.76 6.54
CA ASP A 132 -14.95 3.22 7.69
C ASP A 132 -15.13 4.27 8.80
N ARG A 133 -14.13 5.14 8.95
CA ARG A 133 -14.10 6.24 9.91
C ARG A 133 -14.28 7.62 9.24
N ILE A 134 -15.00 7.70 8.12
CA ILE A 134 -15.03 8.90 7.27
C ILE A 134 -15.44 10.18 8.02
N ARG A 135 -16.25 10.06 9.06
CA ARG A 135 -16.70 11.17 9.89
C ARG A 135 -15.60 11.79 10.76
N ASP A 136 -14.50 11.08 10.96
CA ASP A 136 -13.34 11.56 11.73
C ASP A 136 -12.45 12.47 10.87
N PHE A 137 -12.62 12.47 9.55
CA PHE A 137 -11.80 13.20 8.60
C PHE A 137 -12.62 14.27 7.89
N LYS A 138 -11.97 15.30 7.38
CA LYS A 138 -12.65 16.36 6.63
C LYS A 138 -13.03 15.87 5.22
N SER A 139 -12.11 15.21 4.53
CA SER A 139 -12.36 14.53 3.26
C SER A 139 -11.26 13.48 2.97
N VAL A 140 -11.56 12.54 2.08
CA VAL A 140 -10.61 11.58 1.52
C VAL A 140 -10.58 11.75 0.02
N VAL A 141 -9.45 12.20 -0.50
CA VAL A 141 -9.23 12.42 -1.94
C VAL A 141 -8.28 11.34 -2.45
N CYS A 142 -8.70 10.55 -3.43
CA CYS A 142 -7.88 9.51 -4.05
C CYS A 142 -7.61 9.83 -5.52
N ARG A 143 -6.33 9.85 -5.89
CA ARG A 143 -5.85 9.99 -7.27
C ARG A 143 -5.09 8.74 -7.62
N TYR A 144 -5.59 7.97 -8.58
CA TYR A 144 -5.01 6.69 -8.91
C TYR A 144 -4.74 6.55 -10.40
N GLY A 145 -3.51 6.16 -10.72
CA GLY A 145 -3.03 5.95 -12.08
C GLY A 145 -2.68 4.49 -12.36
N ALA A 146 -2.99 4.01 -13.56
CA ALA A 146 -2.60 2.70 -14.07
C ALA A 146 -1.97 2.83 -15.47
N LYS A 147 -1.29 1.79 -15.97
CA LYS A 147 -0.73 1.82 -17.32
C LYS A 147 -1.83 1.81 -18.37
N THR A 148 -2.79 0.91 -18.21
CA THR A 148 -3.97 0.77 -19.07
C THR A 148 -5.21 0.54 -18.20
N PRO A 149 -6.44 0.63 -18.75
CA PRO A 149 -7.66 0.36 -17.98
C PRO A 149 -7.73 -1.06 -17.40
N GLU A 150 -7.09 -2.03 -18.04
CA GLU A 150 -7.01 -3.41 -17.56
C GLU A 150 -6.14 -3.55 -16.31
N ASP A 151 -5.16 -2.65 -16.14
CA ASP A 151 -4.20 -2.68 -15.02
C ASP A 151 -4.75 -2.08 -13.73
N PHE A 152 -5.95 -1.49 -13.72
CA PHE A 152 -6.60 -1.10 -12.48
C PHE A 152 -6.87 -2.33 -11.61
N ILE A 153 -6.62 -2.20 -10.32
CA ILE A 153 -6.95 -3.21 -9.31
C ILE A 153 -8.18 -2.78 -8.51
N TYR A 154 -8.85 -3.74 -7.86
CA TYR A 154 -10.09 -3.51 -7.08
C TYR A 154 -11.20 -2.84 -7.89
N LYS A 155 -11.31 -3.15 -9.17
CA LYS A 155 -12.20 -2.49 -10.14
C LYS A 155 -13.65 -2.35 -9.64
N LYS A 156 -14.19 -3.43 -9.05
CA LYS A 156 -15.56 -3.44 -8.54
C LYS A 156 -15.81 -2.36 -7.48
N SER A 157 -14.86 -2.18 -6.56
CA SER A 157 -14.94 -1.16 -5.52
C SER A 157 -14.58 0.23 -6.05
N LEU A 158 -13.53 0.30 -6.88
CA LEU A 158 -12.97 1.53 -7.43
C LEU A 158 -13.94 2.28 -8.36
N PHE A 159 -14.68 1.54 -9.19
CA PHE A 159 -15.67 2.10 -10.12
C PHE A 159 -17.08 2.16 -9.56
N GLY A 160 -17.35 1.54 -8.41
CA GLY A 160 -18.64 1.48 -7.74
C GLY A 160 -18.59 2.00 -6.31
N LEU A 161 -18.64 1.09 -5.35
CA LEU A 161 -18.88 1.36 -3.92
C LEU A 161 -18.12 2.55 -3.33
N TRP A 162 -16.82 2.71 -3.65
CA TRP A 162 -16.00 3.75 -3.03
C TRP A 162 -16.36 5.16 -3.50
N ARG A 163 -16.93 5.30 -4.71
CA ARG A 163 -17.35 6.60 -5.27
C ARG A 163 -18.67 7.10 -4.71
N GLU A 164 -19.45 6.19 -4.11
CA GLU A 164 -20.78 6.50 -3.54
C GLU A 164 -20.67 6.98 -2.08
N ILE A 165 -19.46 6.92 -1.48
CA ILE A 165 -19.23 7.32 -0.09
C ILE A 165 -19.11 8.84 -0.02
N ASP A 166 -20.00 9.48 0.74
CA ASP A 166 -19.94 10.92 1.00
C ASP A 166 -18.62 11.30 1.70
N GLY A 167 -18.00 12.37 1.23
CA GLY A 167 -16.66 12.80 1.70
C GLY A 167 -15.48 12.11 0.99
N VAL A 168 -15.72 11.22 0.01
CA VAL A 168 -14.70 10.58 -0.81
C VAL A 168 -14.73 11.11 -2.24
N ASP A 169 -13.58 11.57 -2.77
CA ASP A 169 -13.42 11.99 -4.16
C ASP A 169 -12.34 11.16 -4.86
N ILE A 170 -12.71 10.40 -5.90
CA ILE A 170 -11.81 9.53 -6.65
C ILE A 170 -11.71 9.97 -8.10
N LYS A 171 -10.49 10.26 -8.55
CA LYS A 171 -10.16 10.46 -9.97
C LYS A 171 -9.14 9.43 -10.44
N LEU A 172 -9.33 8.96 -11.67
CA LEU A 172 -8.54 7.91 -12.28
C LEU A 172 -7.89 8.42 -13.57
N THR A 173 -6.71 7.90 -13.88
CA THR A 173 -6.04 8.13 -15.15
C THR A 173 -5.30 6.88 -15.62
N VAL A 174 -5.06 6.79 -16.92
CA VAL A 174 -4.23 5.73 -17.51
C VAL A 174 -3.13 6.36 -18.36
N ASP A 175 -1.96 5.72 -18.43
CA ASP A 175 -0.88 6.19 -19.31
C ASP A 175 -1.27 6.00 -20.78
N LYS A 176 -2.01 4.91 -21.07
CA LYS A 176 -2.48 4.57 -22.42
C LYS A 176 -3.94 4.12 -22.38
N ALA A 177 -4.79 4.80 -23.14
CA ALA A 177 -6.17 4.40 -23.34
C ALA A 177 -6.27 3.22 -24.32
N ASN A 178 -7.27 2.37 -24.10
CA ASN A 178 -7.83 1.51 -25.13
C ASN A 178 -9.25 2.02 -25.49
N GLY A 179 -9.87 1.42 -26.50
CA GLY A 179 -11.12 1.93 -27.10
C GLY A 179 -12.36 2.03 -26.20
N GLN A 180 -12.28 1.61 -24.93
CA GLN A 180 -13.39 1.67 -23.96
C GLN A 180 -13.12 2.68 -22.83
N TRP A 181 -11.94 3.31 -22.79
CA TRP A 181 -11.60 4.29 -21.75
C TRP A 181 -12.04 5.71 -22.18
N ASP A 182 -12.94 6.29 -21.41
CA ASP A 182 -13.47 7.65 -21.57
C ASP A 182 -12.89 8.65 -20.54
N GLY A 183 -12.06 8.16 -19.61
CA GLY A 183 -11.43 8.98 -18.57
C GLY A 183 -10.17 9.71 -19.05
N LYS A 184 -9.47 10.33 -18.12
CA LYS A 184 -8.22 11.04 -18.38
C LYS A 184 -7.13 10.08 -18.85
N VAL A 185 -6.35 10.51 -19.84
CA VAL A 185 -5.10 9.88 -20.29
C VAL A 185 -3.94 10.78 -19.89
N GLY A 186 -2.95 10.22 -19.22
CA GLY A 186 -1.79 10.92 -18.69
C GLY A 186 -1.34 10.34 -17.35
N VAL A 187 -0.29 10.92 -16.78
CA VAL A 187 0.27 10.48 -15.49
C VAL A 187 -0.63 10.92 -14.32
N VAL A 188 -0.51 10.23 -13.17
CA VAL A 188 -1.36 10.51 -12.01
C VAL A 188 -1.28 11.94 -11.50
N THR A 189 -0.16 12.62 -11.68
CA THR A 189 0.01 14.04 -11.31
C THR A 189 -0.84 15.01 -12.16
N ASP A 190 -1.31 14.58 -13.34
CA ASP A 190 -2.17 15.39 -14.21
C ASP A 190 -3.61 15.50 -13.71
N ILE A 191 -4.00 14.60 -12.81
CA ILE A 191 -5.32 14.60 -12.17
C ILE A 191 -5.31 15.13 -10.74
N CYS A 192 -4.13 15.57 -10.26
CA CYS A 192 -3.98 16.25 -8.99
C CYS A 192 -4.22 17.75 -9.15
N ALA A 193 -5.03 18.34 -8.27
CA ALA A 193 -5.28 19.77 -8.27
C ALA A 193 -5.10 20.37 -6.85
N LYS A 194 -4.53 21.59 -6.79
CA LYS A 194 -4.26 22.26 -5.52
C LYS A 194 -5.52 22.53 -4.69
N ASN A 195 -6.62 22.76 -5.37
CA ASN A 195 -7.93 23.04 -4.76
C ASN A 195 -8.73 21.78 -4.43
N ASP A 196 -8.18 20.59 -4.62
CA ASP A 196 -8.83 19.35 -4.18
C ASP A 196 -8.96 19.28 -2.65
N VAL A 197 -8.06 19.97 -1.91
CA VAL A 197 -8.00 19.97 -0.43
C VAL A 197 -7.52 21.33 0.11
N ASP A 198 -7.75 21.58 1.39
CA ASP A 198 -7.09 22.66 2.12
C ASP A 198 -5.67 22.22 2.53
N VAL A 199 -4.67 22.57 1.72
CA VAL A 199 -3.27 22.16 1.90
C VAL A 199 -2.73 22.45 3.31
N LYS A 200 -3.20 23.53 3.97
CA LYS A 200 -2.75 23.87 5.33
C LYS A 200 -3.20 22.85 6.37
N ASN A 201 -4.32 22.19 6.11
CA ASN A 201 -4.93 21.19 6.98
C ASN A 201 -5.09 19.84 6.27
N ALA A 202 -4.17 19.48 5.41
CA ALA A 202 -4.18 18.25 4.66
C ALA A 202 -2.91 17.42 4.89
N LEU A 203 -3.01 16.12 4.61
CA LEU A 203 -1.90 15.18 4.54
C LEU A 203 -1.92 14.50 3.19
N ALA A 204 -0.75 14.24 2.61
CA ALA A 204 -0.61 13.46 1.39
C ALA A 204 -0.02 12.09 1.70
N VAL A 205 -0.57 11.04 1.11
CA VAL A 205 -0.09 9.65 1.22
C VAL A 205 0.19 9.15 -0.19
N ILE A 206 1.43 8.74 -0.45
CA ILE A 206 1.89 8.40 -1.79
C ILE A 206 2.50 7.00 -1.80
N CYS A 207 2.07 6.15 -2.74
CA CYS A 207 2.66 4.83 -2.97
C CYS A 207 2.54 4.43 -4.43
N GLY A 208 3.62 3.86 -4.97
CA GLY A 208 3.69 3.40 -6.36
C GLY A 208 5.12 3.30 -6.86
N PRO A 209 5.33 3.21 -8.18
CA PRO A 209 6.67 3.18 -8.75
C PRO A 209 7.53 4.37 -8.29
N PRO A 210 8.84 4.19 -8.03
CA PRO A 210 9.70 5.24 -7.48
C PRO A 210 9.64 6.56 -8.27
N ILE A 211 9.64 6.48 -9.60
CA ILE A 211 9.55 7.66 -10.45
C ILE A 211 8.21 8.42 -10.28
N MET A 212 7.09 7.68 -10.14
CA MET A 212 5.79 8.28 -9.85
C MET A 212 5.78 8.95 -8.47
N MET A 213 6.31 8.27 -7.45
CA MET A 213 6.38 8.81 -6.09
C MET A 213 7.20 10.09 -6.05
N LYS A 214 8.33 10.15 -6.78
CA LYS A 214 9.16 11.35 -6.93
C LYS A 214 8.35 12.52 -7.47
N PHE A 215 7.70 12.36 -8.62
CA PHE A 215 6.94 13.43 -9.24
C PHE A 215 5.69 13.82 -8.44
N ALA A 216 5.00 12.86 -7.84
CA ALA A 216 3.88 13.14 -6.96
C ALA A 216 4.31 13.94 -5.73
N THR A 217 5.44 13.59 -5.10
CA THR A 217 6.01 14.35 -3.97
C THR A 217 6.34 15.78 -4.40
N MET A 218 7.03 15.97 -5.52
CA MET A 218 7.34 17.30 -6.05
C MET A 218 6.07 18.11 -6.32
N LYS A 219 5.02 17.47 -6.85
CA LYS A 219 3.73 18.11 -7.11
C LYS A 219 3.03 18.56 -5.81
N MET A 220 3.10 17.75 -4.76
CA MET A 220 2.54 18.14 -3.45
C MET A 220 3.31 19.31 -2.85
N LEU A 221 4.64 19.34 -2.95
CA LEU A 221 5.46 20.47 -2.52
C LEU A 221 5.11 21.75 -3.30
N GLU A 222 4.93 21.65 -4.63
CA GLU A 222 4.46 22.77 -5.48
C GLU A 222 3.10 23.32 -5.02
N PHE A 223 2.19 22.43 -4.57
CA PHE A 223 0.90 22.85 -4.01
C PHE A 223 1.03 23.52 -2.64
N GLY A 224 2.17 23.41 -1.98
CA GLY A 224 2.48 24.02 -0.69
C GLY A 224 2.35 23.11 0.50
N PHE A 225 2.26 21.78 0.31
CA PHE A 225 2.42 20.83 1.40
C PHE A 225 3.81 20.96 2.02
N LYS A 226 3.90 20.86 3.33
CA LYS A 226 5.18 20.75 4.04
C LYS A 226 5.71 19.32 3.91
N ASP A 227 7.02 19.15 3.99
CA ASP A 227 7.67 17.83 3.94
C ASP A 227 7.08 16.85 4.97
N SER A 228 6.75 17.32 6.17
CA SER A 228 6.15 16.53 7.26
C SER A 228 4.67 16.17 7.03
N GLN A 229 4.01 16.75 6.03
CA GLN A 229 2.64 16.40 5.65
C GLN A 229 2.57 15.34 4.56
N ILE A 230 3.72 14.93 4.00
CA ILE A 230 3.80 13.96 2.89
C ILE A 230 4.32 12.63 3.42
N TYR A 231 3.46 11.63 3.44
CA TYR A 231 3.76 10.26 3.83
C TYR A 231 4.06 9.42 2.59
N LEU A 232 5.16 8.69 2.64
CA LEU A 232 5.63 7.80 1.59
C LEU A 232 5.64 6.36 2.11
N SER A 233 5.01 5.43 1.39
CA SER A 233 5.17 4.01 1.65
C SER A 233 6.33 3.51 0.81
N MET A 234 7.47 3.27 1.46
CA MET A 234 8.74 2.95 0.80
C MET A 234 8.91 1.45 0.64
N GLU A 235 9.53 1.07 -0.48
CA GLU A 235 9.90 -0.30 -0.79
C GLU A 235 11.42 -0.42 -0.86
N LYS A 236 11.97 -1.47 -0.27
CA LYS A 236 13.38 -1.89 -0.41
C LYS A 236 13.45 -3.41 -0.30
N ASN A 237 14.51 -3.99 -0.87
CA ASN A 237 14.78 -5.42 -0.72
C ASN A 237 14.88 -5.79 0.76
N MET A 238 14.06 -6.72 1.21
CA MET A 238 14.05 -7.21 2.58
C MET A 238 14.43 -8.69 2.61
N SER A 239 15.09 -9.11 3.71
CA SER A 239 15.44 -10.50 3.95
C SER A 239 15.07 -10.92 5.37
N CYS A 240 15.34 -10.11 6.39
CA CYS A 240 15.05 -10.50 7.77
C CYS A 240 13.71 -9.95 8.29
N GLY A 241 13.23 -8.84 7.76
CA GLY A 241 12.01 -8.14 8.23
C GLY A 241 12.15 -7.41 9.57
N VAL A 242 13.28 -7.52 10.28
CA VAL A 242 13.43 -7.13 11.70
C VAL A 242 14.61 -6.20 11.98
N GLY A 243 15.15 -5.54 10.95
CA GLY A 243 16.20 -4.54 11.10
C GLY A 243 17.59 -5.09 11.47
N LYS A 244 17.96 -6.29 10.98
CA LYS A 244 19.26 -6.91 11.31
C LYS A 244 20.22 -7.06 10.13
N CYS A 245 19.72 -7.47 8.95
CA CYS A 245 20.59 -7.84 7.83
C CYS A 245 21.15 -6.65 7.04
N GLY A 246 20.52 -5.48 7.11
CA GLY A 246 20.97 -4.28 6.40
C GLY A 246 20.49 -4.14 4.96
N HIS A 247 19.85 -5.16 4.36
CA HIS A 247 19.41 -5.11 2.95
C HIS A 247 18.43 -3.98 2.65
N CYS A 248 17.56 -3.63 3.60
CA CYS A 248 16.56 -2.59 3.44
C CYS A 248 17.00 -1.20 3.94
N MET A 249 18.31 -0.95 4.06
CA MET A 249 18.78 0.34 4.56
C MET A 249 18.42 1.49 3.61
N LEU A 250 17.92 2.56 4.21
CA LEU A 250 17.68 3.87 3.59
C LEU A 250 18.35 4.93 4.47
N GLY A 251 19.58 5.31 4.12
CA GLY A 251 20.41 6.12 4.99
C GLY A 251 20.63 5.45 6.35
N LYS A 252 20.21 6.09 7.45
CA LYS A 252 20.30 5.52 8.82
C LYS A 252 19.14 4.60 9.20
N TYR A 253 18.09 4.50 8.37
CA TYR A 253 16.90 3.75 8.67
C TYR A 253 16.92 2.35 8.06
N TYR A 254 16.32 1.40 8.74
CA TYR A 254 15.93 0.11 8.19
C TYR A 254 14.45 0.19 7.79
N VAL A 255 14.14 0.12 6.49
CA VAL A 255 12.74 0.22 6.01
C VAL A 255 11.84 -0.82 6.66
N CYS A 256 12.34 -2.03 6.93
CA CYS A 256 11.58 -3.09 7.58
C CYS A 256 11.28 -2.86 9.08
N LYS A 257 11.98 -1.91 9.74
CA LYS A 257 11.84 -1.67 11.18
C LYS A 257 11.35 -0.24 11.46
N ASP A 258 12.01 0.75 10.82
CA ASP A 258 11.76 2.16 11.05
C ASP A 258 10.72 2.73 10.07
N GLY A 259 10.43 1.98 8.97
CA GLY A 259 9.38 2.19 7.98
C GLY A 259 8.39 1.01 7.96
N PRO A 260 7.73 0.72 6.83
CA PRO A 260 7.92 1.30 5.48
C PRO A 260 7.32 2.70 5.30
N VAL A 261 6.50 3.15 6.24
CA VAL A 261 5.86 4.46 6.19
C VAL A 261 6.81 5.51 6.78
N PHE A 262 7.19 6.49 5.96
CA PHE A 262 8.01 7.64 6.36
C PHE A 262 7.34 8.94 5.94
N THR A 263 7.54 10.01 6.71
CA THR A 263 7.30 11.35 6.19
C THR A 263 8.48 11.80 5.34
N TYR A 264 8.23 12.62 4.34
CA TYR A 264 9.27 13.03 3.38
C TYR A 264 10.42 13.78 4.08
N ASP A 265 10.17 14.58 5.12
CA ASP A 265 11.20 15.26 5.92
C ASP A 265 12.17 14.30 6.60
N GLN A 266 11.75 13.08 6.96
CA GLN A 266 12.61 12.08 7.56
C GLN A 266 13.66 11.54 6.58
N ILE A 267 13.33 11.44 5.29
CA ILE A 267 14.15 10.70 4.32
C ILE A 267 14.69 11.54 3.16
N LYS A 268 14.19 12.76 2.92
CA LYS A 268 14.55 13.61 1.77
C LYS A 268 16.04 13.90 1.61
N GLN A 269 16.82 13.84 2.70
CA GLN A 269 18.26 14.08 2.69
C GLN A 269 19.07 12.93 2.09
N TYR A 270 18.50 11.75 1.91
CA TYR A 270 19.22 10.62 1.36
C TYR A 270 19.11 10.59 -0.16
N PRO A 271 20.26 10.39 -0.88
CA PRO A 271 20.26 10.53 -2.35
C PRO A 271 19.44 9.46 -3.06
N ASN A 272 19.31 8.27 -2.48
CA ASN A 272 18.76 7.08 -3.14
C ASN A 272 17.34 6.72 -2.68
N ILE A 273 16.53 7.72 -2.31
CA ILE A 273 15.15 7.46 -1.87
C ILE A 273 14.23 7.04 -3.02
N TRP A 274 14.64 7.30 -4.26
CA TRP A 274 13.87 6.97 -5.47
C TRP A 274 14.50 5.85 -6.31
N ASP A 275 15.44 5.08 -5.74
CA ASP A 275 16.11 3.96 -6.41
C ASP A 275 15.48 2.62 -6.03
#